data_19311f904d08b4092017b230f54c486f
#
_entry.id   19311f904d08b4092017b230f54c486f
#
_cell.length_a   1.000
_cell.length_b   1.000
_cell.length_c   1.000
_cell.angle_alpha   90.00
_cell.angle_beta   90.00
_cell.angle_gamma   90.00
#
_symmetry.space_group_name_H-M   'P 1'
#
loop_
_entity.id
_entity.type
_entity.pdbx_description
1 polymer ?
#
loop_
_entity_poly.entity_id
_entity_poly.type
_entity_poly.pdbx_seq_one_letter_code
_entity_poly.pdbx_strand_id
1 'polypeptide(L)'
;MLEKIFNLKTNNTSLKREILAGITTFVTMSYIIFVNPQMMAESGMDYGASFVGTCIAASLACFFMGLYANWPVGLAPGMGLNAFFTYTVVGGMGYPWEIALGAVFWSGILFTIMSITPLRKWMLEGIPLNLRIAMGSGVGLFIGLIGLKSGGIISGNDATLLSLGDLTEESTLLSILGFLIIAILSMRKVSGSIIIGILTITLISIFSGLVKFKGIISLPPDPLPVFLKLDIIGAFDVAMISVIISFLFVNFFDTTGTLLGVANRAKLVKKTGEIQNLDKAIKADSTSSILGSFFGCAPVTSYVESSAGIEIGGRTGLTAVVTGFAFLLSIFLSPLSEMVPPYATAGVLIYVAIIMLSDVERLDWSDSTEILPSLIIIIMIPLTFSIANGIALGFITYTLIKLTSNRHKEISPSAWFLTLIFLAKFIFL
;
A
#
# COMPACT_ATOMS: atom_id res chain seq x y z
N MET A 1 -3.28 -15.25 30.68
CA MET A 1 -4.21 -14.47 29.84
C MET A 1 -3.78 -14.51 28.37
N LEU A 2 -2.57 -14.15 28.01
CA LEU A 2 -2.08 -14.14 26.61
C LEU A 2 -2.17 -15.52 25.92
N GLU A 3 -1.87 -16.61 26.63
CA GLU A 3 -2.00 -17.97 26.09
C GLU A 3 -3.45 -18.31 25.68
N LYS A 4 -4.46 -17.81 26.43
CA LYS A 4 -5.88 -18.04 26.09
C LYS A 4 -6.33 -17.28 24.84
N ILE A 5 -5.70 -16.12 24.57
CA ILE A 5 -6.07 -15.26 23.43
C ILE A 5 -5.35 -15.72 22.17
N PHE A 6 -4.03 -15.96 22.27
CA PHE A 6 -3.16 -16.15 21.09
C PHE A 6 -2.77 -17.62 20.83
N ASN A 7 -3.04 -18.55 21.78
CA ASN A 7 -2.71 -19.97 21.64
C ASN A 7 -1.22 -20.21 21.28
N LEU A 8 -0.30 -19.58 22.02
CA LEU A 8 1.13 -19.56 21.72
C LEU A 8 1.73 -20.97 21.65
N LYS A 9 1.39 -21.85 22.60
CA LYS A 9 1.89 -23.25 22.64
C LYS A 9 1.41 -24.03 21.44
N THR A 10 0.13 -23.92 21.09
CA THR A 10 -0.46 -24.62 19.93
C THR A 10 0.20 -24.19 18.62
N ASN A 11 0.61 -22.91 18.52
CA ASN A 11 1.29 -22.37 17.34
C ASN A 11 2.83 -22.50 17.40
N ASN A 12 3.37 -23.31 18.34
CA ASN A 12 4.80 -23.55 18.50
C ASN A 12 5.65 -22.28 18.59
N THR A 13 5.16 -21.26 19.31
CA THR A 13 5.84 -19.98 19.52
C THR A 13 5.94 -19.64 21.02
N SER A 14 6.58 -18.54 21.34
CA SER A 14 6.73 -18.04 22.71
C SER A 14 6.56 -16.53 22.77
N LEU A 15 6.20 -16.01 23.95
CA LEU A 15 6.03 -14.57 24.18
C LEU A 15 7.24 -13.76 23.68
N LYS A 16 8.46 -14.21 23.98
CA LYS A 16 9.69 -13.54 23.54
C LYS A 16 9.83 -13.49 22.02
N ARG A 17 9.49 -14.60 21.34
CA ARG A 17 9.54 -14.67 19.86
C ARG A 17 8.51 -13.75 19.23
N GLU A 18 7.28 -13.74 19.74
CA GLU A 18 6.20 -12.90 19.23
C GLU A 18 6.51 -11.40 19.41
N ILE A 19 7.08 -11.00 20.57
CA ILE A 19 7.51 -9.62 20.81
C ILE A 19 8.62 -9.24 19.84
N LEU A 20 9.65 -10.07 19.68
CA LEU A 20 10.74 -9.81 18.77
C LEU A 20 10.25 -9.73 17.31
N ALA A 21 9.35 -10.62 16.92
CA ALA A 21 8.71 -10.62 15.61
C ALA A 21 7.90 -9.35 15.36
N GLY A 22 7.13 -8.89 16.36
CA GLY A 22 6.36 -7.65 16.26
C GLY A 22 7.23 -6.40 16.13
N ILE A 23 8.31 -6.32 16.89
CA ILE A 23 9.29 -5.24 16.76
C ILE A 23 9.95 -5.28 15.38
N THR A 24 10.32 -6.46 14.89
CA THR A 24 10.92 -6.59 13.55
C THR A 24 9.94 -6.20 12.45
N THR A 25 8.68 -6.63 12.54
CA THR A 25 7.62 -6.20 11.62
C THR A 25 7.46 -4.68 11.64
N PHE A 26 7.40 -4.08 12.83
CA PHE A 26 7.34 -2.61 12.96
C PHE A 26 8.53 -1.93 12.29
N VAL A 27 9.76 -2.36 12.58
CA VAL A 27 10.98 -1.75 12.02
C VAL A 27 10.99 -1.82 10.49
N THR A 28 10.50 -2.91 9.89
CA THR A 28 10.42 -3.05 8.42
C THR A 28 9.31 -2.21 7.79
N MET A 29 8.23 -1.91 8.54
CA MET A 29 7.09 -1.11 8.09
C MET A 29 7.17 0.35 8.48
N SER A 30 8.05 0.72 9.44
CA SER A 30 8.06 2.04 10.07
C SER A 30 8.31 3.20 9.11
N TYR A 31 8.83 2.96 7.91
CA TYR A 31 8.99 3.98 6.89
C TYR A 31 7.67 4.68 6.53
N ILE A 32 6.53 4.01 6.71
CA ILE A 32 5.21 4.57 6.39
C ILE A 32 4.86 5.79 7.25
N ILE A 33 5.40 5.87 8.48
CA ILE A 33 5.19 7.04 9.35
C ILE A 33 5.85 8.32 8.83
N PHE A 34 6.76 8.20 7.88
CA PHE A 34 7.39 9.32 7.18
C PHE A 34 6.74 9.55 5.81
N VAL A 35 6.55 8.49 5.04
CA VAL A 35 6.09 8.58 3.65
C VAL A 35 4.61 8.97 3.56
N ASN A 36 3.74 8.36 4.37
CA ASN A 36 2.31 8.68 4.29
C ASN A 36 2.00 10.14 4.64
N PRO A 37 2.51 10.72 5.75
CA PRO A 37 2.25 12.13 6.06
C PRO A 37 2.80 13.09 5.00
N GLN A 38 3.94 12.77 4.36
CA GLN A 38 4.48 13.58 3.26
C GLN A 38 3.52 13.59 2.07
N MET A 39 3.05 12.42 1.64
CA MET A 39 2.07 12.33 0.54
C MET A 39 0.74 13.03 0.90
N MET A 40 0.23 12.85 2.12
CA MET A 40 -1.00 13.52 2.55
C MET A 40 -0.82 15.05 2.59
N ALA A 41 0.35 15.55 3.03
CA ALA A 41 0.64 16.97 3.01
C ALA A 41 0.70 17.55 1.58
N GLU A 42 1.20 16.80 0.61
CA GLU A 42 1.15 17.18 -0.81
C GLU A 42 -0.28 17.26 -1.36
N SER A 43 -1.24 16.57 -0.74
CA SER A 43 -2.66 16.71 -1.05
C SER A 43 -3.34 17.90 -0.33
N GLY A 44 -2.60 18.69 0.45
CA GLY A 44 -3.09 19.84 1.19
C GLY A 44 -3.54 19.55 2.63
N MET A 45 -3.31 18.34 3.14
CA MET A 45 -3.60 18.00 4.52
C MET A 45 -2.49 18.50 5.46
N ASP A 46 -2.82 18.75 6.73
CA ASP A 46 -1.83 19.08 7.74
C ASP A 46 -0.88 17.91 8.00
N TYR A 47 0.44 18.15 7.91
CA TYR A 47 1.46 17.13 8.07
C TYR A 47 1.43 16.47 9.44
N GLY A 48 1.39 17.27 10.51
CA GLY A 48 1.42 16.79 11.89
C GLY A 48 0.20 15.95 12.23
N ALA A 49 -1.00 16.42 11.82
CA ALA A 49 -2.24 15.68 11.99
C ALA A 49 -2.24 14.38 11.19
N SER A 50 -1.74 14.38 9.95
CA SER A 50 -1.60 13.19 9.10
C SER A 50 -0.60 12.19 9.67
N PHE A 51 0.48 12.66 10.30
CA PHE A 51 1.45 11.80 11.01
C PHE A 51 0.80 11.07 12.18
N VAL A 52 0.10 11.79 13.05
CA VAL A 52 -0.62 11.19 14.18
C VAL A 52 -1.73 10.27 13.68
N GLY A 53 -2.49 10.69 12.67
CA GLY A 53 -3.52 9.87 12.03
C GLY A 53 -2.97 8.55 11.49
N THR A 54 -1.82 8.60 10.81
CA THR A 54 -1.12 7.39 10.29
C THR A 54 -0.77 6.42 11.41
N CYS A 55 -0.16 6.92 12.50
CA CYS A 55 0.24 6.10 13.63
C CYS A 55 -0.97 5.46 14.32
N ILE A 56 -2.05 6.22 14.54
CA ILE A 56 -3.27 5.71 15.17
C ILE A 56 -3.97 4.70 14.25
N ALA A 57 -4.15 5.01 12.97
CA ALA A 57 -4.81 4.11 12.03
C ALA A 57 -4.06 2.77 11.91
N ALA A 58 -2.73 2.80 11.75
CA ALA A 58 -1.90 1.60 11.70
C ALA A 58 -1.96 0.80 13.02
N SER A 59 -1.92 1.49 14.16
CA SER A 59 -2.03 0.85 15.49
C SER A 59 -3.35 0.12 15.66
N LEU A 60 -4.49 0.79 15.41
CA LEU A 60 -5.83 0.20 15.53
C LEU A 60 -6.03 -0.97 14.55
N ALA A 61 -5.55 -0.83 13.32
CA ALA A 61 -5.61 -1.88 12.32
C ALA A 61 -4.80 -3.13 12.75
N CYS A 62 -3.59 -2.94 13.26
CA CYS A 62 -2.76 -4.01 13.80
C CYS A 62 -3.41 -4.68 15.02
N PHE A 63 -4.02 -3.91 15.92
CA PHE A 63 -4.76 -4.47 17.06
C PHE A 63 -5.95 -5.30 16.59
N PHE A 64 -6.70 -4.81 15.60
CA PHE A 64 -7.85 -5.53 15.07
C PHE A 64 -7.41 -6.82 14.37
N MET A 65 -6.36 -6.79 13.54
CA MET A 65 -5.78 -7.99 12.93
C MET A 65 -5.30 -8.99 13.99
N GLY A 66 -4.58 -8.52 15.00
CA GLY A 66 -4.00 -9.37 16.03
C GLY A 66 -5.05 -9.99 16.96
N LEU A 67 -6.00 -9.21 17.44
CA LEU A 67 -6.98 -9.66 18.44
C LEU A 67 -8.14 -10.43 17.83
N TYR A 68 -8.64 -10.00 16.66
CA TYR A 68 -9.80 -10.60 16.00
C TYR A 68 -9.44 -11.79 15.10
N ALA A 69 -8.42 -11.63 14.25
CA ALA A 69 -8.02 -12.68 13.31
C ALA A 69 -6.96 -13.62 13.88
N ASN A 70 -6.19 -13.18 14.87
CA ASN A 70 -5.02 -13.86 15.42
C ASN A 70 -3.95 -14.15 14.34
N TRP A 71 -3.67 -13.14 13.49
CA TRP A 71 -2.69 -13.21 12.41
C TRP A 71 -1.46 -12.36 12.71
N PRO A 72 -0.24 -12.84 12.41
CA PRO A 72 1.02 -12.12 12.63
C PRO A 72 1.33 -11.11 11.52
N VAL A 73 0.34 -10.28 11.14
CA VAL A 73 0.43 -9.35 10.03
C VAL A 73 0.19 -7.93 10.50
N GLY A 74 1.12 -7.03 10.21
CA GLY A 74 0.96 -5.60 10.42
C GLY A 74 0.17 -4.96 9.27
N LEU A 75 -0.62 -3.95 9.61
CA LEU A 75 -1.41 -3.14 8.70
C LEU A 75 -1.03 -1.68 8.82
N ALA A 76 -1.00 -0.99 7.68
CA ALA A 76 -0.78 0.45 7.61
C ALA A 76 -1.35 1.01 6.29
N PRO A 77 -1.40 2.35 6.07
CA PRO A 77 -1.82 2.93 4.80
C PRO A 77 -1.02 2.38 3.62
N GLY A 78 -1.71 1.90 2.58
CA GLY A 78 -1.09 1.24 1.42
C GLY A 78 -0.38 2.24 0.50
N MET A 79 0.91 2.03 0.22
CA MET A 79 1.74 2.98 -0.54
C MET A 79 1.17 3.34 -1.92
N GLY A 80 0.74 2.34 -2.70
CA GLY A 80 0.14 2.58 -4.01
C GLY A 80 -1.18 3.35 -3.93
N LEU A 81 -1.96 3.06 -2.90
CA LEU A 81 -3.24 3.73 -2.65
C LEU A 81 -3.04 5.16 -2.17
N ASN A 82 -1.99 5.43 -1.37
CA ASN A 82 -1.58 6.78 -1.00
C ASN A 82 -1.19 7.61 -2.22
N ALA A 83 -0.39 7.04 -3.10
CA ALA A 83 0.04 7.69 -4.33
C ALA A 83 -1.16 7.98 -5.26
N PHE A 84 -2.09 7.05 -5.40
CA PHE A 84 -3.32 7.25 -6.16
C PHE A 84 -4.20 8.33 -5.55
N PHE A 85 -4.36 8.34 -4.21
CA PHE A 85 -5.07 9.38 -3.48
C PHE A 85 -4.50 10.76 -3.78
N THR A 86 -3.20 10.94 -3.52
CA THR A 86 -2.53 12.25 -3.58
C THR A 86 -2.37 12.76 -5.01
N TYR A 87 -1.79 11.94 -5.88
CA TYR A 87 -1.37 12.43 -7.20
C TYR A 87 -2.43 12.29 -8.27
N THR A 88 -3.30 11.26 -8.17
CA THR A 88 -4.36 11.08 -9.17
C THR A 88 -5.64 11.80 -8.76
N VAL A 89 -6.17 11.50 -7.58
CA VAL A 89 -7.50 12.01 -7.18
C VAL A 89 -7.41 13.48 -6.82
N VAL A 90 -6.55 13.85 -5.90
CA VAL A 90 -6.43 15.25 -5.46
C VAL A 90 -5.65 16.08 -6.49
N GLY A 91 -4.44 15.67 -6.86
CA GLY A 91 -3.56 16.44 -7.75
C GLY A 91 -4.01 16.46 -9.20
N GLY A 92 -4.44 15.31 -9.76
CA GLY A 92 -4.77 15.16 -11.17
C GLY A 92 -6.23 15.47 -11.51
N MET A 93 -7.18 15.01 -10.68
CA MET A 93 -8.62 15.24 -10.90
C MET A 93 -9.09 16.54 -10.21
N GLY A 94 -8.30 17.13 -9.31
CA GLY A 94 -8.59 18.40 -8.64
C GLY A 94 -9.66 18.32 -7.54
N TYR A 95 -9.96 17.12 -7.03
CA TYR A 95 -10.91 16.97 -5.93
C TYR A 95 -10.29 17.36 -4.59
N PRO A 96 -11.04 18.00 -3.68
CA PRO A 96 -10.62 18.19 -2.29
C PRO A 96 -10.29 16.85 -1.62
N TRP A 97 -9.28 16.84 -0.74
CA TRP A 97 -8.86 15.62 -0.06
C TRP A 97 -9.97 15.03 0.85
N GLU A 98 -10.89 15.84 1.34
CA GLU A 98 -12.07 15.44 2.11
C GLU A 98 -12.98 14.51 1.29
N ILE A 99 -13.22 14.86 0.02
CA ILE A 99 -13.99 14.01 -0.93
C ILE A 99 -13.22 12.73 -1.26
N ALA A 100 -11.90 12.83 -1.46
CA ALA A 100 -11.07 11.65 -1.68
C ALA A 100 -11.10 10.70 -0.47
N LEU A 101 -11.10 11.21 0.78
CA LEU A 101 -11.31 10.39 1.99
C LEU A 101 -12.71 9.77 2.04
N GLY A 102 -13.74 10.49 1.57
CA GLY A 102 -15.09 9.95 1.38
C GLY A 102 -15.10 8.74 0.44
N ALA A 103 -14.32 8.80 -0.66
CA ALA A 103 -14.16 7.67 -1.57
C ALA A 103 -13.42 6.50 -0.92
N VAL A 104 -12.40 6.76 -0.10
CA VAL A 104 -11.72 5.71 0.71
C VAL A 104 -12.70 5.03 1.65
N PHE A 105 -13.53 5.80 2.35
CA PHE A 105 -14.58 5.29 3.23
C PHE A 105 -15.53 4.36 2.48
N TRP A 106 -16.08 4.79 1.34
CA TRP A 106 -17.00 3.98 0.54
C TRP A 106 -16.33 2.73 -0.02
N SER A 107 -15.08 2.81 -0.48
CA SER A 107 -14.33 1.64 -0.93
C SER A 107 -14.13 0.63 0.20
N GLY A 108 -13.86 1.10 1.43
CA GLY A 108 -13.77 0.27 2.63
C GLY A 108 -15.09 -0.42 2.99
N ILE A 109 -16.22 0.29 2.90
CA ILE A 109 -17.57 -0.27 3.08
C ILE A 109 -17.84 -1.38 2.06
N LEU A 110 -17.60 -1.10 0.77
CA LEU A 110 -17.79 -2.08 -0.30
C LEU A 110 -16.87 -3.29 -0.13
N PHE A 111 -15.61 -3.08 0.28
CA PHE A 111 -14.68 -4.17 0.56
C PHE A 111 -15.15 -5.02 1.75
N THR A 112 -15.66 -4.38 2.80
CA THR A 112 -16.21 -5.09 3.96
C THR A 112 -17.44 -5.92 3.56
N ILE A 113 -18.38 -5.36 2.79
CA ILE A 113 -19.53 -6.10 2.24
C ILE A 113 -19.04 -7.29 1.39
N MET A 114 -18.08 -7.05 0.51
CA MET A 114 -17.50 -8.11 -0.32
C MET A 114 -16.83 -9.20 0.52
N SER A 115 -16.17 -8.85 1.63
CA SER A 115 -15.47 -9.80 2.51
C SER A 115 -16.41 -10.74 3.28
N ILE A 116 -17.66 -10.33 3.53
CA ILE A 116 -18.68 -11.13 4.25
C ILE A 116 -19.63 -11.86 3.32
N THR A 117 -19.58 -11.63 2.01
CA THR A 117 -20.46 -12.21 0.99
C THR A 117 -19.71 -13.17 0.08
N PRO A 118 -20.41 -14.04 -0.68
CA PRO A 118 -19.78 -14.89 -1.70
C PRO A 118 -19.13 -14.11 -2.84
N LEU A 119 -19.38 -12.80 -2.95
CA LEU A 119 -18.88 -11.93 -4.01
C LEU A 119 -17.35 -11.94 -4.09
N ARG A 120 -16.67 -12.06 -2.93
CA ARG A 120 -15.21 -12.21 -2.86
C ARG A 120 -14.72 -13.39 -3.69
N LYS A 121 -15.32 -14.58 -3.48
CA LYS A 121 -14.91 -15.80 -4.20
C LYS A 121 -15.17 -15.66 -5.69
N TRP A 122 -16.34 -15.13 -6.06
CA TRP A 122 -16.73 -14.86 -7.44
C TRP A 122 -15.75 -13.91 -8.15
N MET A 123 -15.27 -12.86 -7.45
CA MET A 123 -14.28 -11.93 -8.00
C MET A 123 -12.92 -12.57 -8.15
N LEU A 124 -12.43 -13.30 -7.13
CA LEU A 124 -11.12 -13.96 -7.17
C LEU A 124 -11.02 -15.05 -8.23
N GLU A 125 -12.08 -15.85 -8.38
CA GLU A 125 -12.11 -16.92 -9.38
C GLU A 125 -12.33 -16.38 -10.80
N GLY A 126 -12.97 -15.23 -10.92
CA GLY A 126 -13.36 -14.70 -12.21
C GLY A 126 -12.33 -13.78 -12.86
N ILE A 127 -11.34 -13.26 -12.14
CA ILE A 127 -10.30 -12.41 -12.73
C ILE A 127 -9.02 -13.23 -12.96
N PRO A 128 -8.50 -13.27 -14.20
CA PRO A 128 -7.28 -13.99 -14.53
C PRO A 128 -6.10 -13.60 -13.64
N LEU A 129 -5.27 -14.58 -13.29
CA LEU A 129 -4.12 -14.37 -12.42
C LEU A 129 -3.16 -13.32 -12.98
N ASN A 130 -2.93 -13.35 -14.30
CA ASN A 130 -2.06 -12.40 -14.98
C ASN A 130 -2.51 -10.95 -14.78
N LEU A 131 -3.81 -10.67 -14.90
CA LEU A 131 -4.33 -9.31 -14.69
C LEU A 131 -4.17 -8.86 -13.24
N ARG A 132 -4.36 -9.78 -12.27
CA ARG A 132 -4.17 -9.47 -10.84
C ARG A 132 -2.72 -9.13 -10.51
N ILE A 133 -1.77 -9.89 -11.04
CA ILE A 133 -0.33 -9.61 -10.91
C ILE A 133 0.02 -8.27 -11.57
N ALA A 134 -0.52 -8.03 -12.76
CA ALA A 134 -0.29 -6.81 -13.53
C ALA A 134 -0.76 -5.55 -12.78
N MET A 135 -1.90 -5.62 -12.07
CA MET A 135 -2.36 -4.50 -11.24
C MET A 135 -1.35 -4.14 -10.16
N GLY A 136 -0.85 -5.12 -9.39
CA GLY A 136 0.18 -4.89 -8.37
C GLY A 136 1.48 -4.35 -8.96
N SER A 137 1.97 -4.94 -10.04
CA SER A 137 3.21 -4.51 -10.72
C SER A 137 3.09 -3.12 -11.33
N GLY A 138 1.93 -2.79 -11.91
CA GLY A 138 1.66 -1.45 -12.46
C GLY A 138 1.63 -0.37 -11.38
N VAL A 139 1.02 -0.68 -10.22
CA VAL A 139 1.06 0.19 -9.03
C VAL A 139 2.51 0.35 -8.55
N GLY A 140 3.28 -0.74 -8.53
CA GLY A 140 4.71 -0.68 -8.19
C GLY A 140 5.48 0.26 -9.11
N LEU A 141 5.29 0.14 -10.43
CA LEU A 141 5.95 1.03 -11.41
C LEU A 141 5.52 2.50 -11.23
N PHE A 142 4.25 2.74 -10.88
CA PHE A 142 3.74 4.07 -10.57
C PHE A 142 4.42 4.69 -9.34
N ILE A 143 4.57 3.93 -8.26
CA ILE A 143 5.30 4.36 -7.06
C ILE A 143 6.76 4.66 -7.42
N GLY A 144 7.38 3.83 -8.24
CA GLY A 144 8.75 4.03 -8.71
C GLY A 144 8.93 5.32 -9.50
N LEU A 145 7.98 5.63 -10.38
CA LEU A 145 7.98 6.88 -11.14
C LEU A 145 7.87 8.10 -10.21
N ILE A 146 7.01 8.02 -9.19
CA ILE A 146 6.90 9.07 -8.17
C ILE A 146 8.22 9.20 -7.39
N GLY A 147 8.82 8.08 -6.97
CA GLY A 147 10.10 8.09 -6.28
C GLY A 147 11.22 8.72 -7.11
N LEU A 148 11.31 8.36 -8.40
CA LEU A 148 12.29 8.95 -9.31
C LEU A 148 12.08 10.47 -9.48
N LYS A 149 10.83 10.92 -9.57
CA LYS A 149 10.46 12.34 -9.67
C LYS A 149 10.77 13.09 -8.38
N SER A 150 10.31 12.59 -7.23
CA SER A 150 10.52 13.22 -5.92
C SER A 150 12.00 13.24 -5.51
N GLY A 151 12.77 12.26 -6.00
CA GLY A 151 14.22 12.21 -5.82
C GLY A 151 15.01 13.10 -6.78
N GLY A 152 14.36 13.83 -7.71
CA GLY A 152 15.05 14.66 -8.70
C GLY A 152 15.80 13.89 -9.78
N ILE A 153 15.68 12.55 -9.83
CA ILE A 153 16.38 11.69 -10.78
C ILE A 153 15.77 11.84 -12.18
N ILE A 154 14.47 12.06 -12.26
CA ILE A 154 13.77 12.40 -13.49
C ILE A 154 13.03 13.73 -13.35
N SER A 155 12.91 14.47 -14.44
CA SER A 155 12.17 15.73 -14.54
C SER A 155 11.22 15.72 -15.71
N GLY A 156 10.20 16.58 -15.68
CA GLY A 156 9.30 16.79 -16.83
C GLY A 156 10.04 17.43 -17.99
N ASN A 157 9.67 17.02 -19.22
CA ASN A 157 10.21 17.58 -20.45
C ASN A 157 9.07 17.66 -21.48
N ASP A 158 8.85 18.84 -22.04
CA ASP A 158 7.73 19.08 -22.96
C ASP A 158 7.82 18.28 -24.27
N ALA A 159 9.04 17.92 -24.70
CA ALA A 159 9.25 17.18 -25.95
C ALA A 159 9.18 15.66 -25.76
N THR A 160 9.67 15.13 -24.61
CA THR A 160 9.82 13.68 -24.36
C THR A 160 8.99 13.20 -23.20
N LEU A 161 8.17 14.06 -22.58
CA LEU A 161 7.41 13.89 -21.33
C LEU A 161 8.32 13.79 -20.10
N LEU A 162 9.39 13.02 -20.17
CA LEU A 162 10.36 12.82 -19.09
C LEU A 162 11.78 12.93 -19.64
N SER A 163 12.67 13.47 -18.83
CA SER A 163 14.12 13.52 -19.06
C SER A 163 14.87 13.20 -17.78
N LEU A 164 16.17 12.96 -17.90
CA LEU A 164 17.05 12.85 -16.75
C LEU A 164 17.10 14.20 -16.03
N GLY A 165 16.93 14.17 -14.70
CA GLY A 165 17.05 15.35 -13.86
C GLY A 165 18.51 15.80 -13.67
N ASP A 166 18.71 16.82 -12.86
CA ASP A 166 20.04 17.30 -12.52
C ASP A 166 20.68 16.38 -11.45
N LEU A 167 21.56 15.50 -11.92
CA LEU A 167 22.29 14.58 -11.03
C LEU A 167 23.40 15.27 -10.21
N THR A 168 23.66 16.54 -10.42
CA THR A 168 24.66 17.31 -9.64
C THR A 168 24.04 17.97 -8.42
N GLU A 169 22.72 18.02 -8.34
CA GLU A 169 22.01 18.54 -7.16
C GLU A 169 22.25 17.65 -5.94
N GLU A 170 22.54 18.29 -4.81
CA GLU A 170 22.84 17.58 -3.55
C GLU A 170 21.66 16.70 -3.10
N SER A 171 20.44 17.19 -3.24
CA SER A 171 19.20 16.45 -2.95
C SER A 171 19.05 15.17 -3.81
N THR A 172 19.39 15.27 -5.10
CA THR A 172 19.32 14.14 -6.05
C THR A 172 20.40 13.11 -5.73
N LEU A 173 21.63 13.54 -5.44
CA LEU A 173 22.73 12.65 -5.02
C LEU A 173 22.38 11.91 -3.72
N LEU A 174 21.82 12.61 -2.72
CA LEU A 174 21.37 12.01 -1.47
C LEU A 174 20.22 11.01 -1.69
N SER A 175 19.31 11.27 -2.62
CA SER A 175 18.26 10.35 -3.00
C SER A 175 18.82 9.03 -3.57
N ILE A 176 19.75 9.14 -4.51
CA ILE A 176 20.45 7.98 -5.09
C ILE A 176 21.22 7.21 -4.02
N LEU A 177 21.96 7.92 -3.16
CA LEU A 177 22.71 7.31 -2.06
C LEU A 177 21.76 6.58 -1.10
N GLY A 178 20.60 7.17 -0.77
CA GLY A 178 19.57 6.55 0.07
C GLY A 178 19.06 5.24 -0.52
N PHE A 179 18.74 5.24 -1.79
CA PHE A 179 18.35 4.02 -2.51
C PHE A 179 19.44 2.94 -2.48
N LEU A 180 20.70 3.32 -2.75
CA LEU A 180 21.82 2.37 -2.73
C LEU A 180 22.04 1.76 -1.33
N ILE A 181 21.98 2.58 -0.27
CA ILE A 181 22.09 2.10 1.11
C ILE A 181 20.99 1.07 1.40
N ILE A 182 19.73 1.39 1.07
CA ILE A 182 18.59 0.48 1.27
C ILE A 182 18.81 -0.83 0.51
N ALA A 183 19.17 -0.75 -0.76
CA ALA A 183 19.39 -1.92 -1.62
C ALA A 183 20.52 -2.81 -1.08
N ILE A 184 21.68 -2.24 -0.72
CA ILE A 184 22.83 -2.98 -0.20
C ILE A 184 22.49 -3.67 1.13
N LEU A 185 21.84 -2.94 2.06
CA LEU A 185 21.44 -3.51 3.35
C LEU A 185 20.41 -4.60 3.21
N SER A 186 19.46 -4.43 2.28
CA SER A 186 18.44 -5.43 1.97
C SER A 186 19.06 -6.70 1.36
N MET A 187 19.99 -6.57 0.42
CA MET A 187 20.75 -7.71 -0.13
C MET A 187 21.51 -8.47 0.96
N ARG A 188 21.98 -7.76 1.99
CA ARG A 188 22.62 -8.36 3.19
C ARG A 188 21.63 -8.89 4.21
N LYS A 189 20.32 -8.87 3.90
CA LYS A 189 19.22 -9.33 4.78
C LYS A 189 19.18 -8.61 6.14
N VAL A 190 19.56 -7.33 6.17
CA VAL A 190 19.48 -6.50 7.37
C VAL A 190 18.02 -6.09 7.57
N SER A 191 17.43 -6.54 8.67
CA SER A 191 16.08 -6.12 9.05
C SER A 191 16.07 -4.61 9.29
N GLY A 192 15.07 -3.91 8.69
CA GLY A 192 14.97 -2.46 8.80
C GLY A 192 15.91 -1.68 7.86
N SER A 193 16.42 -2.30 6.79
CA SER A 193 17.22 -1.63 5.75
C SER A 193 16.62 -0.30 5.30
N ILE A 194 15.30 -0.25 5.15
CA ILE A 194 14.58 0.94 4.69
C ILE A 194 14.70 2.07 5.70
N ILE A 195 14.38 1.83 6.97
CA ILE A 195 14.45 2.86 8.01
C ILE A 195 15.88 3.34 8.24
N ILE A 196 16.86 2.43 8.17
CA ILE A 196 18.28 2.77 8.27
C ILE A 196 18.69 3.71 7.14
N GLY A 197 18.24 3.43 5.90
CA GLY A 197 18.49 4.31 4.75
C GLY A 197 17.93 5.70 4.95
N ILE A 198 16.64 5.81 5.33
CA ILE A 198 15.98 7.10 5.59
C ILE A 198 16.75 7.90 6.65
N LEU A 199 17.00 7.28 7.81
CA LEU A 199 17.66 7.95 8.93
C LEU A 199 19.10 8.35 8.58
N THR A 200 19.82 7.53 7.81
CA THR A 200 21.18 7.86 7.36
C THR A 200 21.16 9.11 6.47
N ILE A 201 20.28 9.18 5.48
CA ILE A 201 20.16 10.36 4.61
C ILE A 201 19.72 11.58 5.40
N THR A 202 18.73 11.44 6.29
CA THR A 202 18.28 12.52 7.16
C THR A 202 19.43 13.04 8.03
N LEU A 203 20.24 12.15 8.61
CA LEU A 203 21.39 12.52 9.41
C LEU A 203 22.45 13.28 8.60
N ILE A 204 22.78 12.78 7.40
CA ILE A 204 23.69 13.49 6.47
C ILE A 204 23.13 14.88 6.16
N SER A 205 21.84 15.00 5.87
CA SER A 205 21.18 16.28 5.57
C SER A 205 21.21 17.27 6.73
N ILE A 206 21.19 16.79 7.98
CA ILE A 206 21.36 17.63 9.16
C ILE A 206 22.80 18.13 9.25
N PHE A 207 23.80 17.27 9.05
CA PHE A 207 25.20 17.65 9.10
C PHE A 207 25.64 18.58 7.95
N SER A 208 25.04 18.40 6.75
CA SER A 208 25.24 19.31 5.61
C SER A 208 24.52 20.66 5.78
N GLY A 209 23.67 20.80 6.81
CA GLY A 209 22.89 22.03 7.02
C GLY A 209 21.67 22.18 6.12
N LEU A 210 21.31 21.18 5.32
CA LEU A 210 20.10 21.15 4.49
C LEU A 210 18.82 21.03 5.32
N VAL A 211 18.90 20.37 6.46
CA VAL A 211 17.81 20.16 7.40
C VAL A 211 18.19 20.69 8.78
N LYS A 212 17.30 21.46 9.39
CA LYS A 212 17.49 21.94 10.77
C LYS A 212 17.08 20.87 11.78
N PHE A 213 17.91 20.63 12.79
CA PHE A 213 17.57 19.71 13.87
C PHE A 213 16.45 20.31 14.74
N LYS A 214 15.32 19.61 14.87
CA LYS A 214 14.13 20.03 15.63
C LYS A 214 13.92 19.24 16.94
N GLY A 215 14.80 18.28 17.22
CA GLY A 215 14.64 17.31 18.32
C GLY A 215 14.12 15.95 17.85
N ILE A 216 14.03 14.99 18.75
CA ILE A 216 13.60 13.62 18.43
C ILE A 216 12.20 13.32 18.96
N ILE A 217 11.88 13.82 20.16
CA ILE A 217 10.65 13.51 20.89
C ILE A 217 9.93 14.82 21.24
N SER A 218 8.62 14.82 21.05
CA SER A 218 7.71 15.90 21.49
C SER A 218 6.36 15.34 21.93
N LEU A 219 5.49 16.21 22.44
CA LEU A 219 4.07 15.88 22.54
C LEU A 219 3.49 15.71 21.13
N PRO A 220 2.51 14.80 20.95
CA PRO A 220 1.88 14.57 19.65
C PRO A 220 1.24 15.84 19.12
N PRO A 221 1.34 16.12 17.81
CA PRO A 221 0.53 17.13 17.16
C PRO A 221 -0.98 16.88 17.30
N ASP A 222 -1.78 17.93 17.14
CA ASP A 222 -3.24 17.82 17.18
C ASP A 222 -3.75 17.05 15.94
N PRO A 223 -4.49 15.94 16.09
CA PRO A 223 -5.08 15.20 14.98
C PRO A 223 -6.36 15.83 14.40
N LEU A 224 -6.99 16.80 15.10
CA LEU A 224 -8.29 17.38 14.73
C LEU A 224 -8.37 17.96 13.31
N PRO A 225 -7.29 18.51 12.73
CA PRO A 225 -7.34 19.02 11.35
C PRO A 225 -7.73 17.97 10.31
N VAL A 226 -7.47 16.68 10.55
CA VAL A 226 -7.80 15.58 9.62
C VAL A 226 -8.84 14.59 10.16
N PHE A 227 -9.03 14.55 11.49
CA PHE A 227 -9.91 13.59 12.13
C PHE A 227 -11.39 13.86 11.78
N LEU A 228 -12.05 12.83 11.21
CA LEU A 228 -13.46 12.86 10.78
C LEU A 228 -13.80 13.99 9.78
N LYS A 229 -12.82 14.44 8.98
CA LYS A 229 -13.03 15.49 7.97
C LYS A 229 -13.47 14.96 6.60
N LEU A 230 -13.69 13.66 6.47
CA LEU A 230 -14.12 13.04 5.22
C LEU A 230 -15.51 13.55 4.76
N ASP A 231 -15.64 13.89 3.49
CA ASP A 231 -16.93 14.22 2.87
C ASP A 231 -17.52 12.97 2.21
N ILE A 232 -18.39 12.29 2.98
CA ILE A 232 -19.06 11.04 2.54
C ILE A 232 -20.07 11.33 1.43
N ILE A 233 -20.72 12.50 1.44
CA ILE A 233 -21.78 12.85 0.49
C ILE A 233 -21.15 13.33 -0.82
N GLY A 234 -20.15 14.20 -0.75
CA GLY A 234 -19.41 14.68 -1.93
C GLY A 234 -18.76 13.56 -2.73
N ALA A 235 -18.42 12.45 -2.08
CA ALA A 235 -17.89 11.27 -2.74
C ALA A 235 -18.90 10.49 -3.62
N PHE A 236 -20.17 10.87 -3.67
CA PHE A 236 -21.17 10.32 -4.61
C PHE A 236 -21.17 10.98 -5.98
N ASP A 237 -20.20 11.85 -6.28
CA ASP A 237 -20.00 12.33 -7.64
C ASP A 237 -19.76 11.17 -8.62
N VAL A 238 -20.28 11.27 -9.84
CA VAL A 238 -20.20 10.22 -10.88
C VAL A 238 -18.73 9.86 -11.17
N ALA A 239 -17.83 10.85 -11.25
CA ALA A 239 -16.42 10.62 -11.46
C ALA A 239 -15.78 9.84 -10.28
N MET A 240 -16.22 10.09 -9.05
CA MET A 240 -15.71 9.42 -7.85
C MET A 240 -16.11 7.95 -7.77
N ILE A 241 -17.17 7.51 -8.45
CA ILE A 241 -17.52 6.07 -8.54
C ILE A 241 -16.33 5.27 -9.09
N SER A 242 -15.67 5.78 -10.12
CA SER A 242 -14.50 5.11 -10.69
C SER A 242 -13.30 5.08 -9.73
N VAL A 243 -13.15 6.10 -8.89
CA VAL A 243 -12.13 6.19 -7.85
C VAL A 243 -12.42 5.18 -6.74
N ILE A 244 -13.67 5.13 -6.25
CA ILE A 244 -14.12 4.17 -5.23
C ILE A 244 -13.86 2.72 -5.69
N ILE A 245 -14.23 2.41 -6.92
CA ILE A 245 -14.02 1.08 -7.53
C ILE A 245 -12.51 0.77 -7.64
N SER A 246 -11.70 1.75 -8.00
CA SER A 246 -10.24 1.56 -8.11
C SER A 246 -9.59 1.33 -6.75
N PHE A 247 -9.94 2.11 -5.73
CA PHE A 247 -9.51 1.85 -4.35
C PHE A 247 -9.93 0.45 -3.89
N LEU A 248 -11.17 0.06 -4.15
CA LEU A 248 -11.70 -1.26 -3.79
C LEU A 248 -10.87 -2.37 -4.42
N PHE A 249 -10.66 -2.34 -5.74
CA PHE A 249 -9.97 -3.44 -6.42
C PHE A 249 -8.51 -3.53 -6.07
N VAL A 250 -7.80 -2.42 -6.07
CA VAL A 250 -6.38 -2.42 -5.71
C VAL A 250 -6.21 -2.94 -4.29
N ASN A 251 -6.98 -2.41 -3.33
CA ASN A 251 -6.91 -2.86 -1.94
C ASN A 251 -7.29 -4.35 -1.79
N PHE A 252 -8.35 -4.79 -2.45
CA PHE A 252 -8.79 -6.19 -2.42
C PHE A 252 -7.73 -7.18 -2.94
N PHE A 253 -7.09 -6.86 -4.08
CA PHE A 253 -6.07 -7.75 -4.65
C PHE A 253 -4.77 -7.70 -3.88
N ASP A 254 -4.36 -6.52 -3.42
CA ASP A 254 -3.17 -6.33 -2.59
C ASP A 254 -3.30 -7.11 -1.26
N THR A 255 -4.40 -6.90 -0.53
CA THR A 255 -4.72 -7.65 0.69
C THR A 255 -4.72 -9.16 0.45
N THR A 256 -5.44 -9.61 -0.60
CA THR A 256 -5.55 -11.05 -0.86
C THR A 256 -4.21 -11.65 -1.23
N GLY A 257 -3.43 -10.99 -2.09
CA GLY A 257 -2.09 -11.42 -2.48
C GLY A 257 -1.16 -11.50 -1.27
N THR A 258 -1.11 -10.47 -0.47
CA THR A 258 -0.28 -10.39 0.74
C THR A 258 -0.67 -11.45 1.77
N LEU A 259 -1.95 -11.58 2.11
CA LEU A 259 -2.40 -12.57 3.10
C LEU A 259 -2.13 -14.00 2.64
N LEU A 260 -2.37 -14.34 1.36
CA LEU A 260 -2.06 -15.66 0.83
C LEU A 260 -0.55 -15.93 0.81
N GLY A 261 0.26 -14.95 0.43
CA GLY A 261 1.73 -15.05 0.44
C GLY A 261 2.29 -15.27 1.85
N VAL A 262 1.75 -14.56 2.82
CA VAL A 262 2.16 -14.65 4.23
C VAL A 262 1.67 -15.94 4.90
N ALA A 263 0.48 -16.45 4.56
CA ALA A 263 -0.12 -17.63 5.19
C ALA A 263 0.79 -18.85 5.20
N ASN A 264 1.46 -19.11 4.08
CA ASN A 264 2.40 -20.24 3.95
C ASN A 264 3.63 -20.06 4.85
N ARG A 265 4.21 -18.85 4.87
CA ARG A 265 5.38 -18.54 5.70
C ARG A 265 5.06 -18.57 7.19
N ALA A 266 3.86 -18.11 7.57
CA ALA A 266 3.36 -18.12 8.94
C ALA A 266 2.90 -19.51 9.42
N LYS A 267 2.90 -20.53 8.54
CA LYS A 267 2.39 -21.90 8.82
C LYS A 267 0.91 -21.91 9.21
N LEU A 268 0.12 -21.02 8.63
CA LEU A 268 -1.33 -20.93 8.85
C LEU A 268 -2.13 -21.84 7.90
N VAL A 269 -1.47 -22.50 6.95
CA VAL A 269 -2.08 -23.45 6.01
C VAL A 269 -2.16 -24.82 6.69
N LYS A 270 -3.38 -25.33 6.87
CA LYS A 270 -3.65 -26.66 7.41
C LYS A 270 -3.27 -27.75 6.39
N LYS A 271 -3.13 -28.99 6.84
CA LYS A 271 -2.89 -30.15 5.95
C LYS A 271 -3.99 -30.37 4.91
N THR A 272 -5.18 -29.85 5.16
CA THR A 272 -6.33 -29.85 4.23
C THR A 272 -6.23 -28.82 3.12
N GLY A 273 -5.23 -27.93 3.14
CA GLY A 273 -5.13 -26.76 2.25
C GLY A 273 -5.91 -25.54 2.72
N GLU A 274 -6.74 -25.67 3.77
CA GLU A 274 -7.49 -24.56 4.35
C GLU A 274 -6.56 -23.61 5.10
N ILE A 275 -6.76 -22.29 4.93
CA ILE A 275 -5.99 -21.26 5.64
C ILE A 275 -6.75 -20.84 6.90
N GLN A 276 -6.08 -20.97 8.03
CA GLN A 276 -6.67 -20.68 9.34
C GLN A 276 -7.07 -19.20 9.45
N ASN A 277 -8.33 -18.95 9.81
CA ASN A 277 -8.88 -17.60 10.05
C ASN A 277 -8.71 -16.59 8.88
N LEU A 278 -8.54 -17.04 7.64
CA LEU A 278 -8.38 -16.15 6.49
C LEU A 278 -9.55 -15.16 6.36
N ASP A 279 -10.79 -15.63 6.53
CA ASP A 279 -11.98 -14.77 6.46
C ASP A 279 -11.98 -13.67 7.53
N LYS A 280 -11.45 -13.97 8.73
CA LYS A 280 -11.31 -12.96 9.78
C LYS A 280 -10.22 -11.95 9.43
N ALA A 281 -9.09 -12.42 8.85
CA ALA A 281 -8.01 -11.53 8.45
C ALA A 281 -8.46 -10.55 7.36
N ILE A 282 -9.21 -11.03 6.34
CA ILE A 282 -9.74 -10.15 5.29
C ILE A 282 -10.78 -9.16 5.85
N LYS A 283 -11.63 -9.59 6.80
CA LYS A 283 -12.56 -8.68 7.47
C LYS A 283 -11.83 -7.63 8.31
N ALA A 284 -10.75 -8.01 9.00
CA ALA A 284 -9.93 -7.07 9.75
C ALA A 284 -9.29 -6.02 8.83
N ASP A 285 -8.76 -6.46 7.70
CA ASP A 285 -8.14 -5.58 6.71
C ASP A 285 -9.18 -4.61 6.11
N SER A 286 -10.29 -5.12 5.57
CA SER A 286 -11.33 -4.29 4.95
C SER A 286 -11.92 -3.24 5.92
N THR A 287 -12.17 -3.62 7.18
CA THR A 287 -12.65 -2.69 8.22
C THR A 287 -11.59 -1.65 8.58
N SER A 288 -10.30 -2.02 8.52
CA SER A 288 -9.19 -1.11 8.79
C SER A 288 -9.12 0.04 7.80
N SER A 289 -9.53 -0.17 6.54
CA SER A 289 -9.63 0.91 5.54
C SER A 289 -10.70 1.95 5.91
N ILE A 290 -11.84 1.49 6.47
CA ILE A 290 -12.89 2.39 6.98
C ILE A 290 -12.33 3.20 8.17
N LEU A 291 -11.69 2.53 9.13
CA LEU A 291 -11.10 3.19 10.29
C LEU A 291 -10.01 4.20 9.86
N GLY A 292 -9.17 3.83 8.89
CA GLY A 292 -8.11 4.70 8.36
C GLY A 292 -8.65 6.00 7.79
N SER A 293 -9.78 5.98 7.07
CA SER A 293 -10.39 7.18 6.50
C SER A 293 -10.83 8.19 7.57
N PHE A 294 -11.22 7.75 8.77
CA PHE A 294 -11.56 8.64 9.88
C PHE A 294 -10.35 9.40 10.42
N PHE A 295 -9.16 8.83 10.28
CA PHE A 295 -7.90 9.43 10.71
C PHE A 295 -7.11 10.09 9.58
N GLY A 296 -7.76 10.36 8.44
CA GLY A 296 -7.14 11.06 7.31
C GLY A 296 -6.15 10.20 6.53
N CYS A 297 -6.35 8.89 6.48
CA CYS A 297 -5.48 7.97 5.75
C CYS A 297 -6.16 7.45 4.48
N ALA A 298 -5.37 7.23 3.44
CA ALA A 298 -5.75 6.37 2.32
C ALA A 298 -6.00 4.93 2.81
N PRO A 299 -6.53 4.01 1.98
CA PRO A 299 -6.90 2.69 2.45
C PRO A 299 -5.78 1.98 3.20
N VAL A 300 -6.10 1.49 4.40
CA VAL A 300 -5.18 0.70 5.23
C VAL A 300 -5.24 -0.74 4.78
N THR A 301 -4.08 -1.37 4.55
CA THR A 301 -3.96 -2.72 4.00
C THR A 301 -2.88 -3.53 4.72
N SER A 302 -2.89 -4.84 4.50
CA SER A 302 -1.88 -5.78 5.02
C SER A 302 -0.54 -5.61 4.34
N TYR A 303 0.55 -5.61 5.11
CA TYR A 303 1.90 -5.38 4.62
C TYR A 303 2.70 -6.69 4.45
N VAL A 304 3.29 -6.86 3.27
CA VAL A 304 4.16 -8.01 2.94
C VAL A 304 5.44 -8.04 3.78
N GLU A 305 5.89 -6.89 4.26
CA GLU A 305 7.02 -6.71 5.19
C GLU A 305 6.83 -7.46 6.51
N SER A 306 5.59 -7.82 6.87
CA SER A 306 5.28 -8.71 7.99
C SER A 306 6.00 -10.07 7.88
N SER A 307 6.39 -10.45 6.67
CA SER A 307 7.19 -11.66 6.43
C SER A 307 8.50 -11.66 7.24
N ALA A 308 9.12 -10.49 7.46
CA ALA A 308 10.35 -10.39 8.24
C ALA A 308 10.15 -10.81 9.71
N GLY A 309 9.07 -10.37 10.35
CA GLY A 309 8.71 -10.82 11.69
C GLY A 309 8.33 -12.31 11.74
N ILE A 310 7.65 -12.80 10.70
CA ILE A 310 7.26 -14.20 10.58
C ILE A 310 8.51 -15.11 10.43
N GLU A 311 9.52 -14.69 9.71
CA GLU A 311 10.79 -15.41 9.55
C GLU A 311 11.54 -15.57 10.88
N ILE A 312 11.48 -14.59 11.78
CA ILE A 312 12.05 -14.64 13.14
C ILE A 312 11.22 -15.56 14.06
N GLY A 313 10.00 -15.88 13.69
CA GLY A 313 9.16 -16.85 14.42
C GLY A 313 7.83 -16.31 14.92
N GLY A 314 7.35 -15.18 14.42
CA GLY A 314 5.98 -14.71 14.60
C GLY A 314 4.98 -15.68 13.99
N ARG A 315 3.97 -16.07 14.76
CA ARG A 315 2.98 -17.10 14.35
C ARG A 315 1.57 -16.72 14.74
N THR A 316 1.40 -15.73 15.59
CA THR A 316 0.11 -15.37 16.18
C THR A 316 -0.17 -13.87 16.08
N GLY A 317 -1.40 -13.49 16.37
CA GLY A 317 -1.81 -12.09 16.41
C GLY A 317 -1.06 -11.24 17.44
N LEU A 318 -0.33 -11.86 18.38
CA LEU A 318 0.47 -11.10 19.32
C LEU A 318 1.59 -10.31 18.63
N THR A 319 2.17 -10.85 17.54
CA THR A 319 3.09 -10.12 16.65
C THR A 319 2.45 -8.82 16.16
N ALA A 320 1.25 -8.88 15.60
CA ALA A 320 0.53 -7.69 15.12
C ALA A 320 0.20 -6.71 16.25
N VAL A 321 -0.21 -7.20 17.42
CA VAL A 321 -0.48 -6.35 18.58
C VAL A 321 0.78 -5.59 19.02
N VAL A 322 1.92 -6.25 19.06
CA VAL A 322 3.20 -5.58 19.39
C VAL A 322 3.56 -4.53 18.34
N THR A 323 3.37 -4.84 17.05
CA THR A 323 3.54 -3.87 15.96
C THR A 323 2.64 -2.65 16.15
N GLY A 324 1.36 -2.87 16.49
CA GLY A 324 0.41 -1.79 16.77
C GLY A 324 0.83 -0.91 17.95
N PHE A 325 1.33 -1.49 19.05
CA PHE A 325 1.87 -0.71 20.15
C PHE A 325 3.09 0.13 19.75
N ALA A 326 3.97 -0.40 18.89
CA ALA A 326 5.11 0.34 18.39
C ALA A 326 4.68 1.53 17.53
N PHE A 327 3.68 1.37 16.65
CA PHE A 327 3.07 2.49 15.91
C PHE A 327 2.45 3.53 16.85
N LEU A 328 1.74 3.11 17.89
CA LEU A 328 1.15 4.03 18.85
C LEU A 328 2.23 4.84 19.59
N LEU A 329 3.33 4.22 19.98
CA LEU A 329 4.45 4.91 20.62
C LEU A 329 5.15 5.88 19.66
N SER A 330 5.09 5.64 18.37
CA SER A 330 5.73 6.50 17.37
C SER A 330 5.08 7.89 17.26
N ILE A 331 3.89 8.12 17.81
CA ILE A 331 3.25 9.44 17.82
C ILE A 331 4.12 10.52 18.48
N PHE A 332 5.00 10.13 19.40
CA PHE A 332 5.91 11.03 20.07
C PHE A 332 7.16 11.39 19.23
N LEU A 333 7.35 10.72 18.07
CA LEU A 333 8.49 10.94 17.16
C LEU A 333 8.19 11.99 16.08
N SER A 334 7.17 12.84 16.26
CA SER A 334 6.77 13.86 15.31
C SER A 334 7.92 14.78 14.86
N PRO A 335 8.79 15.31 15.75
CA PRO A 335 9.89 16.15 15.29
C PRO A 335 10.89 15.40 14.40
N LEU A 336 11.12 14.11 14.70
CA LEU A 336 11.95 13.26 13.86
C LEU A 336 11.34 13.08 12.48
N SER A 337 10.02 12.87 12.41
CA SER A 337 9.30 12.73 11.15
C SER A 337 9.36 14.00 10.30
N GLU A 338 9.21 15.17 10.90
CA GLU A 338 9.30 16.46 10.21
C GLU A 338 10.71 16.77 9.66
N MET A 339 11.74 16.15 10.21
CA MET A 339 13.12 16.32 9.73
C MET A 339 13.46 15.44 8.54
N VAL A 340 12.65 14.42 8.25
CA VAL A 340 12.89 13.53 7.10
C VAL A 340 12.54 14.27 5.80
N PRO A 341 13.53 14.60 4.94
CA PRO A 341 13.25 15.32 3.70
C PRO A 341 12.66 14.38 2.63
N PRO A 342 11.90 14.90 1.66
CA PRO A 342 11.29 14.09 0.60
C PRO A 342 12.29 13.25 -0.20
N TYR A 343 13.49 13.75 -0.44
CA TYR A 343 14.54 13.00 -1.15
C TYR A 343 15.07 11.81 -0.34
N ALA A 344 14.95 11.81 0.99
CA ALA A 344 15.32 10.64 1.81
C ALA A 344 14.29 9.51 1.67
N THR A 345 13.01 9.83 1.46
CA THR A 345 11.94 8.86 1.23
C THR A 345 11.84 8.42 -0.22
N ALA A 346 12.34 9.20 -1.17
CA ALA A 346 12.33 8.85 -2.58
C ALA A 346 13.05 7.52 -2.89
N GLY A 347 14.19 7.28 -2.25
CA GLY A 347 14.91 6.00 -2.34
C GLY A 347 14.08 4.79 -1.88
N VAL A 348 13.21 5.00 -0.89
CA VAL A 348 12.28 3.97 -0.41
C VAL A 348 11.23 3.65 -1.48
N LEU A 349 10.63 4.68 -2.09
CA LEU A 349 9.62 4.50 -3.14
C LEU A 349 10.18 3.70 -4.31
N ILE A 350 11.41 4.02 -4.74
CA ILE A 350 12.10 3.28 -5.80
C ILE A 350 12.34 1.83 -5.38
N TYR A 351 12.78 1.59 -4.15
CA TYR A 351 13.05 0.25 -3.65
C TYR A 351 11.76 -0.60 -3.55
N VAL A 352 10.68 -0.04 -3.00
CA VAL A 352 9.37 -0.71 -2.91
C VAL A 352 8.82 -1.01 -4.31
N ALA A 353 8.99 -0.10 -5.26
CA ALA A 353 8.61 -0.33 -6.65
C ALA A 353 9.30 -1.56 -7.25
N ILE A 354 10.60 -1.73 -7.00
CA ILE A 354 11.36 -2.90 -7.48
C ILE A 354 10.81 -4.20 -6.87
N ILE A 355 10.48 -4.19 -5.57
CA ILE A 355 9.87 -5.36 -4.92
C ILE A 355 8.52 -5.71 -5.58
N MET A 356 7.65 -4.72 -5.79
CA MET A 356 6.34 -4.95 -6.43
C MET A 356 6.47 -5.40 -7.89
N LEU A 357 7.45 -4.87 -8.62
CA LEU A 357 7.76 -5.27 -10.00
C LEU A 357 8.29 -6.70 -10.10
N SER A 358 8.89 -7.25 -9.05
CA SER A 358 9.40 -8.63 -9.07
C SER A 358 8.31 -9.68 -9.33
N ASP A 359 7.05 -9.37 -9.04
CA ASP A 359 5.92 -10.26 -9.33
C ASP A 359 5.66 -10.45 -10.84
N VAL A 360 6.23 -9.61 -11.72
CA VAL A 360 6.17 -9.78 -13.20
C VAL A 360 6.78 -11.12 -13.62
N GLU A 361 7.74 -11.67 -12.87
CA GLU A 361 8.30 -13.00 -13.09
C GLU A 361 7.24 -14.11 -13.04
N ARG A 362 6.15 -13.89 -12.31
CA ARG A 362 5.06 -14.86 -12.12
C ARG A 362 3.99 -14.81 -13.20
N LEU A 363 4.10 -13.89 -14.17
CA LEU A 363 3.17 -13.81 -15.29
C LEU A 363 3.34 -15.04 -16.20
N ASP A 364 2.23 -15.58 -16.66
CA ASP A 364 2.24 -16.60 -17.70
C ASP A 364 2.41 -15.95 -19.08
N TRP A 365 3.62 -16.02 -19.61
CA TRP A 365 3.99 -15.45 -20.90
C TRP A 365 3.53 -16.30 -22.08
N SER A 366 3.02 -17.51 -21.85
CA SER A 366 2.63 -18.44 -22.91
C SER A 366 1.29 -18.07 -23.58
N ASP A 367 0.37 -17.40 -22.85
CA ASP A 367 -0.93 -16.98 -23.36
C ASP A 367 -0.93 -15.48 -23.74
N SER A 368 -0.78 -15.20 -25.03
CA SER A 368 -0.81 -13.82 -25.54
C SER A 368 -2.12 -13.09 -25.27
N THR A 369 -3.24 -13.82 -25.09
CA THR A 369 -4.55 -13.20 -24.80
C THR A 369 -4.68 -12.68 -23.37
N GLU A 370 -3.78 -13.09 -22.50
CA GLU A 370 -3.71 -12.62 -21.10
C GLU A 370 -2.49 -11.72 -20.86
N ILE A 371 -1.35 -12.02 -21.49
CA ILE A 371 -0.15 -11.23 -21.26
C ILE A 371 -0.24 -9.81 -21.86
N LEU A 372 -0.82 -9.66 -23.07
CA LEU A 372 -0.96 -8.34 -23.70
C LEU A 372 -1.81 -7.37 -22.87
N PRO A 373 -3.02 -7.74 -22.38
CA PRO A 373 -3.78 -6.87 -21.47
C PRO A 373 -3.03 -6.58 -20.17
N SER A 374 -2.28 -7.55 -19.64
CA SER A 374 -1.48 -7.39 -18.43
C SER A 374 -0.39 -6.34 -18.61
N LEU A 375 0.32 -6.37 -19.74
CA LEU A 375 1.32 -5.36 -20.06
C LEU A 375 0.69 -3.97 -20.26
N ILE A 376 -0.51 -3.88 -20.83
CA ILE A 376 -1.26 -2.62 -20.91
C ILE A 376 -1.53 -2.07 -19.51
N ILE A 377 -1.97 -2.89 -18.55
CA ILE A 377 -2.15 -2.44 -17.16
C ILE A 377 -0.84 -1.88 -16.59
N ILE A 378 0.24 -2.65 -16.67
CA ILE A 378 1.54 -2.28 -16.10
C ILE A 378 2.05 -0.95 -16.66
N ILE A 379 1.91 -0.74 -17.97
CA ILE A 379 2.41 0.44 -18.65
C ILE A 379 1.48 1.64 -18.47
N MET A 380 0.17 1.44 -18.57
CA MET A 380 -0.78 2.56 -18.57
C MET A 380 -1.02 3.16 -17.20
N ILE A 381 -0.85 2.42 -16.10
CA ILE A 381 -0.96 2.97 -14.75
C ILE A 381 0.01 4.14 -14.55
N PRO A 382 1.32 3.99 -14.70
CA PRO A 382 2.26 5.11 -14.53
C PRO A 382 2.14 6.18 -15.61
N LEU A 383 1.93 5.81 -16.89
CA LEU A 383 1.88 6.78 -17.98
C LEU A 383 0.64 7.69 -17.94
N THR A 384 -0.48 7.19 -17.41
CA THR A 384 -1.69 8.00 -17.23
C THR A 384 -1.78 8.65 -15.86
N PHE A 385 -0.80 8.41 -14.98
CA PHE A 385 -0.88 8.78 -13.56
C PHE A 385 -2.20 8.36 -12.90
N SER A 386 -2.78 7.25 -13.36
CA SER A 386 -4.08 6.77 -12.88
C SER A 386 -4.17 5.26 -12.86
N ILE A 387 -4.28 4.71 -11.66
CA ILE A 387 -4.53 3.28 -11.46
C ILE A 387 -5.86 2.87 -12.13
N ALA A 388 -6.89 3.72 -11.99
CA ALA A 388 -8.21 3.49 -12.58
C ALA A 388 -8.16 3.36 -14.12
N ASN A 389 -7.41 4.23 -14.78
CA ASN A 389 -7.30 4.20 -16.26
C ASN A 389 -6.50 2.98 -16.72
N GLY A 390 -5.40 2.65 -16.05
CA GLY A 390 -4.61 1.48 -16.41
C GLY A 390 -5.40 0.18 -16.28
N ILE A 391 -6.10 -0.02 -15.16
CA ILE A 391 -6.96 -1.18 -14.95
C ILE A 391 -8.08 -1.22 -15.99
N ALA A 392 -8.75 -0.10 -16.24
CA ALA A 392 -9.84 -0.02 -17.21
C ALA A 392 -9.40 -0.42 -18.61
N LEU A 393 -8.27 0.15 -19.09
CA LEU A 393 -7.71 -0.19 -20.41
C LEU A 393 -7.32 -1.67 -20.48
N GLY A 394 -6.76 -2.23 -19.43
CA GLY A 394 -6.41 -3.64 -19.38
C GLY A 394 -7.61 -4.57 -19.49
N PHE A 395 -8.70 -4.33 -18.73
CA PHE A 395 -9.92 -5.14 -18.81
C PHE A 395 -10.62 -5.02 -20.16
N ILE A 396 -10.69 -3.82 -20.73
CA ILE A 396 -11.24 -3.59 -22.06
C ILE A 396 -10.42 -4.35 -23.10
N THR A 397 -9.09 -4.23 -23.04
CA THR A 397 -8.18 -4.95 -23.96
C THR A 397 -8.29 -6.46 -23.80
N TYR A 398 -8.35 -6.99 -22.57
CA TYR A 398 -8.57 -8.40 -22.29
C TYR A 398 -9.84 -8.93 -22.95
N THR A 399 -10.95 -8.25 -22.74
CA THR A 399 -12.23 -8.64 -23.30
C THR A 399 -12.22 -8.60 -24.82
N LEU A 400 -11.67 -7.54 -25.43
CA LEU A 400 -11.57 -7.40 -26.87
C LEU A 400 -10.70 -8.50 -27.51
N ILE A 401 -9.53 -8.78 -26.92
CA ILE A 401 -8.64 -9.82 -27.45
C ILE A 401 -9.27 -11.19 -27.33
N LYS A 402 -9.90 -11.53 -26.20
CA LYS A 402 -10.60 -12.83 -26.04
C LYS A 402 -11.78 -12.97 -27.02
N LEU A 403 -12.53 -11.90 -27.29
CA LEU A 403 -13.61 -11.89 -28.29
C LEU A 403 -13.09 -12.13 -29.71
N THR A 404 -12.06 -11.37 -30.12
CA THR A 404 -11.51 -11.46 -31.48
C THR A 404 -10.76 -12.78 -31.73
N SER A 405 -10.27 -13.42 -30.66
CA SER A 405 -9.61 -14.73 -30.72
C SER A 405 -10.58 -15.92 -30.61
N ASN A 406 -11.91 -15.70 -30.69
CA ASN A 406 -12.95 -16.72 -30.50
C ASN A 406 -12.89 -17.44 -29.13
N ARG A 407 -12.26 -16.83 -28.11
CA ARG A 407 -12.13 -17.36 -26.75
C ARG A 407 -13.11 -16.71 -25.77
N HIS A 408 -14.26 -16.22 -26.26
CA HIS A 408 -15.26 -15.49 -25.45
C HIS A 408 -15.80 -16.31 -24.27
N LYS A 409 -15.80 -17.65 -24.36
CA LYS A 409 -16.23 -18.55 -23.26
C LYS A 409 -15.31 -18.53 -22.06
N GLU A 410 -14.07 -18.05 -22.21
CA GLU A 410 -13.11 -17.93 -21.12
C GLU A 410 -13.27 -16.62 -20.33
N ILE A 411 -14.06 -15.67 -20.86
CA ILE A 411 -14.34 -14.42 -20.16
C ILE A 411 -15.37 -14.71 -19.07
N SER A 412 -14.93 -14.57 -17.83
CA SER A 412 -15.81 -14.78 -16.67
C SER A 412 -16.91 -13.70 -16.59
N PRO A 413 -18.05 -13.98 -15.93
CA PRO A 413 -19.08 -12.96 -15.68
C PRO A 413 -18.55 -11.74 -14.91
N SER A 414 -17.59 -11.92 -14.00
CA SER A 414 -16.96 -10.82 -13.27
C SER A 414 -16.08 -9.94 -14.17
N ALA A 415 -15.33 -10.54 -15.09
CA ALA A 415 -14.53 -9.79 -16.06
C ALA A 415 -15.43 -8.99 -17.03
N TRP A 416 -16.53 -9.57 -17.48
CA TRP A 416 -17.55 -8.85 -18.27
C TRP A 416 -18.14 -7.67 -17.50
N PHE A 417 -18.55 -7.89 -16.25
CA PHE A 417 -19.13 -6.84 -15.40
C PHE A 417 -18.15 -5.66 -15.24
N LEU A 418 -16.87 -5.95 -14.97
CA LEU A 418 -15.84 -4.91 -14.84
C LEU A 418 -15.60 -4.17 -16.15
N THR A 419 -15.50 -4.89 -17.26
CA THR A 419 -15.32 -4.27 -18.57
C THR A 419 -16.46 -3.31 -18.91
N LEU A 420 -17.71 -3.69 -18.60
CA LEU A 420 -18.87 -2.81 -18.84
C LEU A 420 -18.82 -1.54 -17.97
N ILE A 421 -18.45 -1.67 -16.69
CA ILE A 421 -18.26 -0.50 -15.81
C ILE A 421 -17.18 0.43 -16.35
N PHE A 422 -16.04 -0.12 -16.76
CA PHE A 422 -14.93 0.69 -17.28
C PHE A 422 -15.21 1.29 -18.64
N LEU A 423 -15.97 0.61 -19.50
CA LEU A 423 -16.46 1.20 -20.75
C LEU A 423 -17.42 2.35 -20.47
N ALA A 424 -18.36 2.18 -19.55
CA ALA A 424 -19.26 3.25 -19.14
C ALA A 424 -18.51 4.46 -18.61
N LYS A 425 -17.44 4.24 -17.83
CA LYS A 425 -16.54 5.32 -17.38
C LYS A 425 -16.01 6.14 -18.55
N PHE A 426 -15.48 5.53 -19.61
CA PHE A 426 -14.89 6.26 -20.74
C PHE A 426 -15.93 6.87 -21.70
N ILE A 427 -17.18 6.43 -21.64
CA ILE A 427 -18.26 6.99 -22.47
C ILE A 427 -18.92 8.19 -21.79
N PHE A 428 -19.07 8.16 -20.46
CA PHE A 428 -19.86 9.14 -19.71
C PHE A 428 -19.02 10.11 -18.84
N LEU A 429 -17.73 9.86 -18.70
CA LEU A 429 -16.75 10.68 -17.98
C LEU A 429 -15.57 11.06 -18.88
#